data_15814e07f346bcf96eaf245a5f74b22a
#
_entry.id   15814e07f346bcf96eaf245a5f74b22a
#
_cell.length_a   1.000
_cell.length_b   1.000
_cell.length_c   1.000
_cell.angle_alpha   90.00
_cell.angle_beta   90.00
_cell.angle_gamma   90.00
#
_symmetry.space_group_name_H-M   'P 1'
#
loop_
_entity.id
_entity.type
_entity.pdbx_description
1 polymer ?
#
loop_
_entity_poly.entity_id
_entity_poly.type
_entity_poly.pdbx_seq_one_letter_code
_entity_poly.pdbx_strand_id
1 'polypeptide(L)'
;MILVRNVFRLKFGQAREAIAAWKEGLAIAERAGVGRGRYRLLTDLVGPEFYTLVFEGTYASLADFEQSAQALMAVPEWRAWYPRVTALSEGGHREILNIVD
;
A
#
# COMPACT_ATOMS: atom_id res chain seq x y z
N MET A 1 14.33 7.57 9.86
CA MET A 1 13.51 6.63 9.09
C MET A 1 12.06 6.69 9.51
N ILE A 2 11.18 6.54 8.56
CA ILE A 2 9.74 6.53 8.81
C ILE A 2 9.11 5.25 8.27
N LEU A 3 8.00 4.86 8.89
CA LEU A 3 7.14 3.77 8.45
C LEU A 3 5.82 4.39 8.03
N VAL A 4 5.42 4.16 6.78
CA VAL A 4 4.11 4.57 6.27
C VAL A 4 3.22 3.33 6.19
N ARG A 5 2.09 3.37 6.89
CA ARG A 5 1.14 2.26 6.94
C ARG A 5 -0.18 2.72 6.35
N ASN A 6 -0.55 2.11 5.24
CA ASN A 6 -1.87 2.33 4.65
C ASN A 6 -2.75 1.14 5.06
N VAL A 7 -3.73 1.40 5.87
CA VAL A 7 -4.61 0.37 6.44
C VAL A 7 -5.94 0.44 5.71
N PHE A 8 -6.30 -0.63 5.03
CA PHE A 8 -7.55 -0.72 4.26
C PHE A 8 -8.48 -1.71 4.91
N ARG A 9 -9.74 -1.32 5.01
CA ARG A 9 -10.80 -2.24 5.38
C ARG A 9 -11.43 -2.76 4.10
N LEU A 10 -11.27 -4.06 3.87
CA LEU A 10 -11.73 -4.69 2.64
C LEU A 10 -13.23 -5.02 2.72
N LYS A 11 -13.86 -5.08 1.57
CA LYS A 11 -15.23 -5.59 1.48
C LYS A 11 -15.26 -7.07 1.83
N PHE A 12 -16.34 -7.51 2.47
CA PHE A 12 -16.50 -8.91 2.83
C PHE A 12 -16.39 -9.81 1.58
N GLY A 13 -15.63 -10.90 1.73
CA GLY A 13 -15.44 -11.86 0.65
C GLY A 13 -14.41 -11.45 -0.41
N GLN A 14 -13.79 -10.27 -0.28
CA GLN A 14 -12.89 -9.73 -1.30
C GLN A 14 -11.40 -9.84 -0.93
N ALA A 15 -11.07 -10.47 0.19
CA ALA A 15 -9.69 -10.51 0.68
C ALA A 15 -8.72 -11.15 -0.32
N ARG A 16 -9.12 -12.29 -0.90
CA ARG A 16 -8.27 -13.00 -1.87
C ARG A 16 -7.99 -12.15 -3.10
N GLU A 17 -9.03 -11.51 -3.63
CA GLU A 17 -8.90 -10.63 -4.81
C GLU A 17 -8.06 -9.41 -4.48
N ALA A 18 -8.22 -8.84 -3.29
CA ALA A 18 -7.46 -7.68 -2.85
C ALA A 18 -5.96 -8.02 -2.71
N ILE A 19 -5.64 -9.16 -2.12
CA ILE A 19 -4.25 -9.61 -2.00
C ILE A 19 -3.62 -9.76 -3.39
N ALA A 20 -4.32 -10.42 -4.31
CA ALA A 20 -3.83 -10.59 -5.69
C ALA A 20 -3.64 -9.25 -6.39
N ALA A 21 -4.58 -8.32 -6.23
CA ALA A 21 -4.49 -6.99 -6.82
C ALA A 21 -3.32 -6.18 -6.26
N TRP A 22 -3.08 -6.25 -4.96
CA TRP A 22 -1.96 -5.56 -4.33
C TRP A 22 -0.61 -6.15 -4.74
N LYS A 23 -0.52 -7.46 -4.92
CA LYS A 23 0.68 -8.08 -5.48
C LYS A 23 0.96 -7.59 -6.89
N GLU A 24 -0.07 -7.42 -7.69
CA GLU A 24 0.04 -6.82 -9.02
C GLU A 24 0.58 -5.39 -8.95
N GLY A 25 0.05 -4.58 -8.03
CA GLY A 25 0.52 -3.21 -7.83
C GLY A 25 1.99 -3.13 -7.45
N LEU A 26 2.44 -4.01 -6.54
CA LEU A 26 3.85 -4.08 -6.18
C LEU A 26 4.73 -4.46 -7.38
N ALA A 27 4.26 -5.38 -8.23
CA ALA A 27 4.99 -5.76 -9.44
C ALA A 27 5.08 -4.60 -10.44
N ILE A 28 4.02 -3.81 -10.56
CA ILE A 28 4.02 -2.61 -11.40
C ILE A 28 5.09 -1.61 -10.91
N ALA A 29 5.11 -1.35 -9.61
CA ALA A 29 6.09 -0.44 -9.02
C ALA A 29 7.52 -0.93 -9.23
N GLU A 30 7.76 -2.22 -9.07
CA GLU A 30 9.07 -2.82 -9.26
C GLU A 30 9.55 -2.71 -10.71
N ARG A 31 8.68 -3.03 -11.67
CA ARG A 31 9.03 -2.92 -13.10
C ARG A 31 9.34 -1.47 -13.51
N ALA A 32 8.61 -0.53 -12.92
CA ALA A 32 8.83 0.88 -13.21
C ALA A 32 10.10 1.44 -12.53
N GLY A 33 10.63 0.75 -11.52
CA GLY A 33 11.85 1.16 -10.82
C GLY A 33 11.70 2.42 -10.00
N VAL A 34 10.48 2.79 -9.60
CA VAL A 34 10.22 4.08 -8.94
C VAL A 34 9.98 3.97 -7.44
N GLY A 35 9.79 2.77 -6.92
CA GLY A 35 9.60 2.59 -5.48
C GLY A 35 10.91 2.67 -4.72
N ARG A 36 10.99 3.54 -3.72
CA ARG A 36 12.20 3.70 -2.91
C ARG A 36 12.08 3.06 -1.53
N GLY A 37 10.89 2.64 -1.16
CA GLY A 37 10.63 2.04 0.12
C GLY A 37 10.83 0.54 0.12
N ARG A 38 10.94 -0.02 1.32
CA ARG A 38 10.81 -1.45 1.51
C ARG A 38 9.36 -1.72 1.81
N TYR A 39 8.71 -2.48 0.96
CA TYR A 39 7.27 -2.70 1.03
C TYR A 39 6.95 -4.08 1.57
N ARG A 40 5.85 -4.16 2.29
CA ARG A 40 5.25 -5.45 2.63
C ARG A 40 3.74 -5.32 2.74
N LEU A 41 3.07 -6.43 2.52
CA LEU A 41 1.63 -6.55 2.68
C LEU A 41 1.34 -7.41 3.91
N LEU A 42 0.38 -6.95 4.70
CA LEU A 42 -0.08 -7.68 5.86
C LEU A 42 -1.59 -7.82 5.78
N THR A 43 -2.10 -8.93 6.29
CA THR A 43 -3.54 -9.12 6.44
C THR A 43 -3.82 -9.51 7.87
N ASP A 44 -5.03 -9.24 8.34
CA ASP A 44 -5.40 -9.60 9.70
C ASP A 44 -5.50 -11.12 9.86
N LEU A 45 -4.88 -11.62 10.89
CA LEU A 45 -5.17 -12.94 11.42
C LEU A 45 -6.19 -12.80 12.55
N VAL A 46 -5.91 -11.87 13.45
CA VAL A 46 -6.85 -11.37 14.47
C VAL A 46 -6.54 -9.90 14.65
N GLY A 47 -7.54 -9.05 14.54
CA GLY A 47 -7.37 -7.61 14.69
C GLY A 47 -8.66 -6.95 15.16
N PRO A 48 -8.63 -5.61 15.33
CA PRO A 48 -9.82 -4.89 15.79
C PRO A 48 -10.97 -4.91 14.79
N GLU A 49 -10.66 -5.09 13.50
CA GLU A 49 -11.67 -5.19 12.45
C GLU A 49 -11.37 -6.38 11.56
N PHE A 50 -12.44 -6.98 10.98
CA PHE A 50 -12.31 -8.07 10.04
C PHE A 50 -11.89 -7.55 8.66
N TYR A 51 -11.18 -8.37 7.89
CA TYR A 51 -10.81 -8.11 6.50
C TYR A 51 -9.98 -6.83 6.35
N THR A 52 -8.88 -6.78 7.10
CA THR A 52 -7.92 -5.67 7.03
C THR A 52 -6.73 -6.06 6.15
N LEU A 53 -6.32 -5.16 5.28
CA LEU A 53 -5.08 -5.28 4.51
C LEU A 53 -4.24 -4.05 4.79
N VAL A 54 -2.98 -4.28 5.15
CA VAL A 54 -2.03 -3.19 5.39
C VAL A 54 -0.96 -3.23 4.30
N PHE A 55 -0.81 -2.13 3.61
CA PHE A 55 0.34 -1.90 2.74
C PHE A 55 1.27 -0.93 3.46
N GLU A 56 2.45 -1.41 3.82
CA GLU A 56 3.38 -0.56 4.53
C GLU A 56 4.72 -0.46 3.83
N GLY A 57 5.35 0.68 3.96
CA GLY A 57 6.66 0.95 3.39
C GLY A 57 7.52 1.73 4.37
N THR A 58 8.81 1.41 4.37
CA THR A 58 9.82 2.11 5.15
C THR A 58 10.59 3.03 4.22
N TYR A 59 10.75 4.29 4.63
CA TYR A 59 11.44 5.33 3.84
C TYR A 59 12.47 6.03 4.72
N ALA A 60 13.50 6.57 4.08
CA ALA A 60 14.53 7.31 4.81
C ALA A 60 13.97 8.59 5.44
N SER A 61 13.02 9.25 4.76
CA SER A 61 12.44 10.51 5.21
C SER A 61 11.04 10.70 4.62
N LEU A 62 10.32 11.70 5.14
CA LEU A 62 9.04 12.10 4.58
C LEU A 62 9.18 12.57 3.14
N ALA A 63 10.26 13.29 2.83
CA ALA A 63 10.51 13.75 1.46
C ALA A 63 10.67 12.58 0.49
N ASP A 64 11.37 11.52 0.91
CA ASP A 64 11.51 10.31 0.08
C ASP A 64 10.16 9.63 -0.15
N PHE A 65 9.31 9.58 0.87
CA PHE A 65 7.96 9.05 0.70
C PHE A 65 7.16 9.87 -0.32
N GLU A 66 7.18 11.18 -0.21
CA GLU A 66 6.44 12.06 -1.12
C GLU A 66 6.95 11.93 -2.56
N GLN A 67 8.25 11.87 -2.75
CA GLN A 67 8.85 11.66 -4.07
C GLN A 67 8.46 10.32 -4.68
N SER A 68 8.48 9.26 -3.86
CA SER A 68 8.06 7.93 -4.30
C SER A 68 6.59 7.90 -4.70
N ALA A 69 5.73 8.53 -3.91
CA ALA A 69 4.30 8.61 -4.22
C ALA A 69 4.05 9.36 -5.53
N GLN A 70 4.73 10.49 -5.74
CA GLN A 70 4.61 11.25 -6.98
C GLN A 70 5.11 10.46 -8.18
N ALA A 71 6.24 9.77 -8.03
CA ALA A 71 6.80 8.94 -9.09
C ALA A 71 5.86 7.81 -9.50
N LEU A 72 5.22 7.16 -8.54
CA LEU A 72 4.24 6.11 -8.81
C LEU A 72 3.02 6.66 -9.55
N MET A 73 2.52 7.81 -9.14
CA MET A 73 1.36 8.42 -9.80
C MET A 73 1.66 8.88 -11.23
N ALA A 74 2.93 9.00 -11.60
CA ALA A 74 3.34 9.28 -12.97
C ALA A 74 3.38 8.02 -13.86
N VAL A 75 3.31 6.82 -13.28
CA VAL A 75 3.33 5.55 -14.02
C VAL A 75 1.92 5.23 -14.53
N PRO A 76 1.70 5.14 -15.85
CA PRO A 76 0.35 4.89 -16.39
C PRO A 76 -0.29 3.60 -15.90
N GLU A 77 0.48 2.52 -15.80
CA GLU A 77 -0.02 1.24 -15.27
C GLU A 77 -0.51 1.36 -13.83
N TRP A 78 0.21 2.12 -13.01
CA TRP A 78 -0.17 2.35 -11.62
C TRP A 78 -1.48 3.13 -11.52
N ARG A 79 -1.62 4.18 -12.33
CA ARG A 79 -2.85 4.97 -12.36
C ARG A 79 -4.05 4.15 -12.83
N ALA A 80 -3.85 3.23 -13.76
CA ALA A 80 -4.93 2.35 -14.23
C ALA A 80 -5.29 1.28 -13.19
N TRP A 81 -4.30 0.81 -12.43
CA TRP A 81 -4.46 -0.21 -11.40
C TRP A 81 -5.16 0.33 -10.15
N TYR A 82 -4.82 1.55 -9.74
CA TYR A 82 -5.24 2.13 -8.46
C TYR A 82 -6.76 2.12 -8.24
N PRO A 83 -7.60 2.54 -9.19
CA PRO A 83 -9.05 2.49 -9.00
C PRO A 83 -9.59 1.07 -8.84
N ARG A 84 -8.97 0.10 -9.49
CA ARG A 84 -9.39 -1.31 -9.39
C ARG A 84 -9.18 -1.85 -7.98
N VAL A 85 -8.05 -1.54 -7.38
CA VAL A 85 -7.75 -2.04 -6.04
C VAL A 85 -8.53 -1.30 -4.96
N THR A 86 -8.72 0.01 -5.11
CA THR A 86 -9.48 0.78 -4.13
C THR A 86 -10.96 0.40 -4.11
N ALA A 87 -11.50 -0.08 -5.24
CA ALA A 87 -12.88 -0.55 -5.31
C ALA A 87 -13.13 -1.80 -4.44
N LEU A 88 -12.09 -2.52 -4.04
CA LEU A 88 -12.18 -3.69 -3.16
C LEU A 88 -12.20 -3.32 -1.68
N SER A 89 -12.07 -2.04 -1.35
CA SER A 89 -12.03 -1.54 0.02
C SER A 89 -13.27 -0.71 0.34
N GLU A 90 -13.68 -0.74 1.61
CA GLU A 90 -14.76 0.10 2.10
C GLU A 90 -14.26 1.42 2.67
N GLY A 91 -12.99 1.47 3.06
CA GLY A 91 -12.38 2.64 3.65
C GLY A 91 -10.98 2.32 4.11
N GLY A 92 -10.35 3.29 4.74
CA GLY A 92 -9.00 3.11 5.25
C GLY A 92 -8.45 4.37 5.88
N HIS A 93 -7.24 4.24 6.38
CA HIS A 93 -6.50 5.38 6.92
C HIS A 93 -5.01 5.18 6.70
N ARG A 94 -4.25 6.23 6.93
CA ARG A 94 -2.79 6.20 6.82
C ARG A 94 -2.17 6.66 8.13
N GLU A 95 -1.14 5.94 8.53
CA GLU A 95 -0.29 6.32 9.65
C GLU A 95 1.13 6.54 9.14
N ILE A 96 1.77 7.59 9.60
CA ILE A 96 3.18 7.84 9.31
C ILE A 96 3.87 7.94 10.66
N LEU A 97 4.77 7.00 10.92
CA LEU A 97 5.39 6.81 12.23
C LEU A 97 6.90 6.96 12.11
N ASN A 98 7.51 7.54 13.12
CA ASN A 98 8.97 7.53 13.22
C ASN A 98 9.44 6.17 13.72
N ILE A 99 10.47 5.64 13.07
CA ILE A 99 11.14 4.43 13.56
C ILE A 99 12.19 4.90 14.57
N VAL A 100 12.04 4.45 15.80
CA VAL A 100 12.98 4.80 16.90
C VAL A 100 14.05 3.72 16.97
N ASP A 101 15.29 4.16 16.86
CA ASP A 101 16.45 3.25 16.93
C ASP A 101 16.90 3.01 18.36
#